data_a74d033514c009b2a907d1c4f3c5ae5e
#
_entry.id   a74d033514c009b2a907d1c4f3c5ae5e
#
_cell.length_a   1.000
_cell.length_b   1.000
_cell.length_c   1.000
_cell.angle_alpha   90.00
_cell.angle_beta   90.00
_cell.angle_gamma   90.00
#
_symmetry.space_group_name_H-M   'P 1'
#
loop_
_entity.id
_entity.type
_entity.pdbx_description
1 polymer ?
#
loop_
_entity_poly.entity_id
_entity_poly.type
_entity_poly.pdbx_seq_one_letter_code
_entity_poly.pdbx_strand_id
1 'polypeptide(L)'
;MCALLYCMGTVNMQAQTCEGRVCLKNNTQQLYVGNDRIEIPRKKKDVQVYRNFFSRQCQSDMIPIASIDSVVVWKATSQQYARILVPLENVGWSWLYVNHPQIQVYIYASQGYSVTDMGGMKAYQGNTVAAMFLIPSKTACDFYIKQPNGKLVCLGDAYKKCDKSFIRELCHCVGLTQEWEQRLIELKESNRSSIIQRVVEILDNKQ
;
A
#
# COMPACT_ATOMS: atom_id res chain seq x y z
N MET A 1 -28.49 -44.72 -14.81
CA MET A 1 -27.66 -44.30 -13.70
C MET A 1 -26.66 -43.28 -14.26
N CYS A 2 -27.05 -41.99 -14.28
CA CYS A 2 -26.22 -40.89 -14.80
C CYS A 2 -25.44 -40.27 -13.63
N ALA A 3 -24.10 -40.44 -13.64
CA ALA A 3 -23.19 -39.78 -12.72
C ALA A 3 -23.04 -38.32 -13.15
N LEU A 4 -23.61 -37.41 -12.39
CA LEU A 4 -23.36 -35.99 -12.50
C LEU A 4 -21.97 -35.71 -11.91
N LEU A 5 -20.98 -35.53 -12.78
CA LEU A 5 -19.69 -34.95 -12.42
C LEU A 5 -19.90 -33.47 -12.08
N TYR A 6 -19.94 -33.16 -10.79
CA TYR A 6 -19.77 -31.81 -10.27
C TYR A 6 -18.35 -31.36 -10.56
N CYS A 7 -18.13 -30.64 -11.65
CA CYS A 7 -16.95 -29.81 -11.80
C CYS A 7 -17.04 -28.67 -10.76
N MET A 8 -16.46 -28.90 -9.58
CA MET A 8 -16.12 -27.82 -8.68
C MET A 8 -15.07 -26.97 -9.39
N GLY A 9 -15.53 -25.92 -10.06
CA GLY A 9 -14.68 -24.87 -10.55
C GLY A 9 -13.98 -24.26 -9.34
N THR A 10 -12.72 -24.59 -9.16
CA THR A 10 -11.82 -23.80 -8.33
C THR A 10 -11.88 -22.38 -8.89
N VAL A 11 -12.49 -21.48 -8.15
CA VAL A 11 -12.35 -20.04 -8.41
C VAL A 11 -10.87 -19.75 -8.20
N ASN A 12 -10.10 -19.86 -9.26
CA ASN A 12 -8.76 -19.32 -9.32
C ASN A 12 -8.95 -17.82 -9.08
N MET A 13 -8.69 -17.37 -7.85
CA MET A 13 -8.43 -15.96 -7.61
C MET A 13 -7.22 -15.62 -8.49
N GLN A 14 -7.53 -15.13 -9.70
CA GLN A 14 -6.49 -14.70 -10.62
C GLN A 14 -5.59 -13.73 -9.87
N ALA A 15 -4.34 -14.10 -9.73
CA ALA A 15 -3.33 -13.25 -9.14
C ALA A 15 -3.37 -11.92 -9.87
N GLN A 16 -3.56 -10.83 -9.14
CA GLN A 16 -3.67 -9.51 -9.75
C GLN A 16 -2.29 -9.08 -10.18
N THR A 17 -2.11 -8.91 -11.47
CA THR A 17 -0.84 -8.53 -12.08
C THR A 17 -0.92 -7.12 -12.66
N CYS A 18 0.21 -6.43 -12.66
CA CYS A 18 0.35 -5.08 -13.20
C CYS A 18 1.75 -4.87 -13.79
N GLU A 19 1.94 -3.75 -14.45
CA GLU A 19 3.27 -3.26 -14.79
C GLU A 19 3.96 -2.72 -13.55
N GLY A 20 5.31 -2.70 -13.58
CA GLY A 20 6.05 -2.19 -12.46
C GLY A 20 7.56 -2.38 -12.56
N ARG A 21 8.22 -2.09 -11.46
CA ARG A 21 9.63 -2.39 -11.26
C ARG A 21 9.87 -2.95 -9.86
N VAL A 22 10.79 -3.89 -9.77
CA VAL A 22 11.32 -4.39 -8.50
C VAL A 22 12.64 -3.69 -8.23
N CYS A 23 12.73 -2.99 -7.11
CA CYS A 23 13.96 -2.35 -6.63
C CYS A 23 14.62 -3.30 -5.63
N LEU A 24 15.86 -3.70 -5.89
CA LEU A 24 16.61 -4.61 -5.04
C LEU A 24 17.50 -3.85 -4.06
N LYS A 25 17.82 -4.46 -2.94
CA LYS A 25 18.69 -3.88 -1.89
C LYS A 25 20.12 -3.57 -2.35
N ASN A 26 20.57 -4.19 -3.43
CA ASN A 26 21.87 -3.88 -4.08
C ASN A 26 21.80 -2.68 -5.03
N ASN A 27 20.74 -1.86 -4.97
CA ASN A 27 20.46 -0.71 -5.82
C ASN A 27 20.21 -1.03 -7.30
N THR A 28 20.00 -2.29 -7.67
CA THR A 28 19.58 -2.64 -9.03
C THR A 28 18.05 -2.60 -9.15
N GLN A 29 17.56 -2.38 -10.38
CA GLN A 29 16.14 -2.34 -10.67
C GLN A 29 15.83 -3.29 -11.83
N GLN A 30 14.74 -4.02 -11.70
CA GLN A 30 14.21 -4.90 -12.74
C GLN A 30 12.85 -4.36 -13.20
N LEU A 31 12.74 -4.05 -14.49
CA LEU A 31 11.54 -3.46 -15.08
C LEU A 31 10.67 -4.55 -15.73
N TYR A 32 9.35 -4.43 -15.52
CA TYR A 32 8.31 -5.32 -16.05
C TYR A 32 7.21 -4.48 -16.69
N VAL A 33 7.27 -4.31 -18.01
CA VAL A 33 6.36 -3.47 -18.80
C VAL A 33 6.00 -4.16 -20.12
N GLY A 34 5.00 -3.65 -20.82
CA GLY A 34 4.54 -4.21 -22.09
C GLY A 34 3.91 -5.59 -21.90
N ASN A 35 4.60 -6.65 -22.28
CA ASN A 35 4.13 -8.02 -22.07
C ASN A 35 4.57 -8.64 -20.75
N ASP A 36 5.39 -7.97 -19.96
CA ASP A 36 5.86 -8.44 -18.67
C ASP A 36 4.97 -7.95 -17.53
N ARG A 37 4.88 -8.72 -16.44
CA ARG A 37 4.00 -8.41 -15.31
C ARG A 37 4.66 -8.73 -13.98
N ILE A 38 4.21 -8.03 -12.94
CA ILE A 38 4.48 -8.33 -11.54
C ILE A 38 3.17 -8.73 -10.89
N GLU A 39 3.14 -9.83 -10.16
CA GLU A 39 2.04 -10.11 -9.24
C GLU A 39 2.12 -9.12 -8.06
N ILE A 40 0.99 -8.49 -7.73
CA ILE A 40 0.95 -7.56 -6.58
C ILE A 40 1.30 -8.33 -5.32
N PRO A 41 2.42 -7.98 -4.65
CA PRO A 41 2.90 -8.72 -3.50
C PRO A 41 1.94 -8.58 -2.31
N ARG A 42 1.86 -9.63 -1.50
CA ARG A 42 0.98 -9.70 -0.34
C ARG A 42 1.56 -10.53 0.79
N LYS A 43 1.17 -10.22 2.02
CA LYS A 43 1.68 -10.89 3.22
C LYS A 43 3.21 -10.79 3.31
N LYS A 44 3.88 -11.89 3.56
CA LYS A 44 5.35 -12.02 3.62
C LYS A 44 5.88 -12.91 2.50
N LYS A 45 5.18 -12.96 1.37
CA LYS A 45 5.56 -13.83 0.24
C LYS A 45 6.61 -13.15 -0.63
N ASP A 46 7.40 -13.97 -1.30
CA ASP A 46 8.27 -13.58 -2.40
C ASP A 46 7.44 -13.00 -3.55
N VAL A 47 8.07 -12.19 -4.38
CA VAL A 47 7.41 -11.51 -5.49
C VAL A 47 7.46 -12.38 -6.72
N GLN A 48 6.30 -12.76 -7.25
CA GLN A 48 6.20 -13.46 -8.52
C GLN A 48 6.19 -12.46 -9.68
N VAL A 49 7.02 -12.74 -10.66
CA VAL A 49 7.18 -11.92 -11.87
C VAL A 49 7.00 -12.79 -13.11
N TYR A 50 6.61 -12.16 -14.20
CA TYR A 50 6.31 -12.87 -15.45
C TYR A 50 6.96 -12.14 -16.62
N ARG A 51 7.60 -12.92 -17.51
CA ARG A 51 8.04 -12.48 -18.85
C ARG A 51 7.09 -13.05 -19.88
N ASN A 52 6.74 -12.22 -20.88
CA ASN A 52 5.78 -12.60 -21.93
C ASN A 52 4.44 -13.12 -21.40
N PHE A 53 3.87 -12.46 -20.40
CA PHE A 53 2.68 -12.89 -19.66
C PHE A 53 1.48 -13.29 -20.55
N PHE A 54 1.27 -12.58 -21.64
CA PHE A 54 0.16 -12.84 -22.58
C PHE A 54 0.52 -13.87 -23.68
N SER A 55 1.71 -14.45 -23.64
CA SER A 55 2.18 -15.42 -24.63
C SER A 55 2.06 -16.85 -24.13
N ARG A 56 1.99 -17.83 -25.05
CA ARG A 56 2.16 -19.25 -24.74
C ARG A 56 3.57 -19.58 -24.20
N GLN A 57 4.53 -18.68 -24.40
CA GLN A 57 5.91 -18.79 -23.91
C GLN A 57 6.10 -17.98 -22.61
N CYS A 58 5.04 -17.79 -21.83
CA CYS A 58 5.11 -17.12 -20.54
C CYS A 58 6.10 -17.84 -19.62
N GLN A 59 7.05 -17.08 -19.09
CA GLN A 59 8.01 -17.53 -18.09
C GLN A 59 7.70 -16.84 -16.77
N SER A 60 7.74 -17.56 -15.68
CA SER A 60 7.57 -16.99 -14.34
C SER A 60 8.81 -17.24 -13.49
N ASP A 61 9.11 -16.28 -12.62
CA ASP A 61 10.22 -16.35 -11.68
C ASP A 61 9.80 -15.78 -10.32
N MET A 62 10.53 -16.13 -9.27
CA MET A 62 10.28 -15.68 -7.91
C MET A 62 11.47 -14.87 -7.40
N ILE A 63 11.22 -13.63 -6.97
CA ILE A 63 12.24 -12.79 -6.36
C ILE A 63 12.06 -12.84 -4.85
N PRO A 64 13.08 -13.32 -4.09
CA PRO A 64 12.99 -13.43 -2.64
C PRO A 64 12.73 -12.06 -1.97
N ILE A 65 11.73 -11.98 -1.10
CA ILE A 65 11.40 -10.76 -0.35
C ILE A 65 12.62 -10.18 0.39
N ALA A 66 13.50 -11.05 0.87
CA ALA A 66 14.71 -10.63 1.58
C ALA A 66 15.68 -9.80 0.73
N SER A 67 15.66 -9.96 -0.60
CA SER A 67 16.52 -9.22 -1.54
C SER A 67 15.90 -7.91 -2.03
N ILE A 68 14.60 -7.67 -1.73
CA ILE A 68 13.86 -6.54 -2.27
C ILE A 68 13.85 -5.39 -1.27
N ASP A 69 14.09 -4.18 -1.78
CA ASP A 69 13.85 -2.92 -1.08
C ASP A 69 12.40 -2.47 -1.24
N SER A 70 11.93 -2.40 -2.48
CA SER A 70 10.57 -1.99 -2.78
C SER A 70 10.08 -2.54 -4.12
N VAL A 71 8.76 -2.56 -4.30
CA VAL A 71 8.09 -2.84 -5.58
C VAL A 71 7.23 -1.64 -5.95
N VAL A 72 7.49 -1.07 -7.10
CA VAL A 72 6.69 0.03 -7.65
C VAL A 72 5.77 -0.53 -8.72
N VAL A 73 4.47 -0.37 -8.53
CA VAL A 73 3.44 -0.90 -9.44
C VAL A 73 2.59 0.21 -10.03
N TRP A 74 2.15 0.03 -11.28
CA TRP A 74 1.25 0.95 -11.97
C TRP A 74 0.41 0.22 -13.01
N LYS A 75 -0.63 0.89 -13.51
CA LYS A 75 -1.35 0.44 -14.70
C LYS A 75 -0.62 0.90 -15.96
N ALA A 76 -0.67 0.09 -17.01
CA ALA A 76 -0.09 0.40 -18.31
C ALA A 76 -0.51 1.78 -18.84
N THR A 77 -1.75 2.20 -18.56
CA THR A 77 -2.33 3.49 -19.00
C THR A 77 -2.10 4.64 -18.03
N SER A 78 -1.48 4.42 -16.86
CA SER A 78 -1.48 5.38 -15.76
C SER A 78 -0.22 5.33 -14.89
N GLN A 79 0.95 5.29 -15.53
CA GLN A 79 2.24 5.22 -14.83
C GLN A 79 2.45 6.37 -13.83
N GLN A 80 1.88 7.55 -14.09
CA GLN A 80 1.91 8.69 -13.17
C GLN A 80 1.26 8.41 -11.81
N TYR A 81 0.44 7.37 -11.69
CA TYR A 81 -0.20 6.94 -10.45
C TYR A 81 0.50 5.72 -9.83
N ALA A 82 1.78 5.57 -10.05
CA ALA A 82 2.55 4.48 -9.47
C ALA A 82 2.40 4.41 -7.94
N ARG A 83 2.42 3.19 -7.41
CA ARG A 83 2.33 2.91 -5.97
C ARG A 83 3.54 2.10 -5.52
N ILE A 84 4.05 2.43 -4.36
CA ILE A 84 5.22 1.80 -3.78
C ILE A 84 4.78 0.82 -2.70
N LEU A 85 5.16 -0.42 -2.84
CA LEU A 85 5.00 -1.48 -1.84
C LEU A 85 6.36 -1.77 -1.22
N VAL A 86 6.42 -1.78 0.10
CA VAL A 86 7.66 -1.98 0.87
C VAL A 86 7.47 -3.20 1.78
N PRO A 87 8.43 -4.10 1.86
CA PRO A 87 8.40 -5.22 2.79
C PRO A 87 8.79 -4.73 4.19
N LEU A 88 7.81 -4.36 5.01
CA LEU A 88 8.06 -3.96 6.39
C LEU A 88 8.42 -5.18 7.24
N GLU A 89 9.49 -5.07 8.04
CA GLU A 89 9.93 -6.11 8.95
C GLU A 89 8.80 -6.49 9.93
N ASN A 90 8.63 -7.77 10.16
CA ASN A 90 7.60 -8.37 11.02
C ASN A 90 6.14 -8.15 10.58
N VAL A 91 5.87 -7.24 9.63
CA VAL A 91 4.53 -6.94 9.10
C VAL A 91 4.28 -7.64 7.77
N GLY A 92 5.09 -7.32 6.76
CA GLY A 92 4.97 -7.80 5.40
C GLY A 92 4.78 -6.69 4.38
N TRP A 93 4.32 -7.03 3.18
CA TRP A 93 4.13 -6.08 2.09
C TRP A 93 3.11 -5.02 2.44
N SER A 94 3.59 -3.78 2.58
CA SER A 94 2.80 -2.62 2.96
C SER A 94 2.93 -1.52 1.91
N TRP A 95 1.81 -0.90 1.59
CA TRP A 95 1.79 0.22 0.67
C TRP A 95 2.25 1.49 1.37
N LEU A 96 3.26 2.16 0.82
CA LEU A 96 3.69 3.48 1.26
C LEU A 96 2.62 4.52 0.88
N TYR A 97 1.73 4.80 1.83
CA TYR A 97 0.56 5.67 1.66
C TYR A 97 0.91 7.15 1.70
N VAL A 98 1.76 7.54 2.66
CA VAL A 98 2.34 8.87 2.77
C VAL A 98 3.85 8.74 2.76
N ASN A 99 4.50 9.51 1.89
CA ASN A 99 5.95 9.66 1.84
C ASN A 99 6.31 11.12 2.00
N HIS A 100 6.43 11.58 3.25
CA HIS A 100 6.82 12.92 3.61
C HIS A 100 8.13 12.87 4.41
N PRO A 101 9.04 13.87 4.32
CA PRO A 101 10.33 13.84 5.02
C PRO A 101 10.24 13.59 6.53
N GLN A 102 9.18 14.10 7.16
CA GLN A 102 8.96 13.97 8.61
C GLN A 102 8.07 12.79 9.01
N ILE A 103 7.38 12.16 8.06
CA ILE A 103 6.44 11.07 8.34
C ILE A 103 6.32 10.12 7.16
N GLN A 104 6.46 8.84 7.41
CA GLN A 104 6.09 7.79 6.46
C GLN A 104 4.94 6.99 7.03
N VAL A 105 3.82 6.95 6.29
CA VAL A 105 2.65 6.15 6.66
C VAL A 105 2.48 5.02 5.68
N TYR A 106 2.29 3.83 6.21
CA TYR A 106 2.09 2.61 5.42
C TYR A 106 0.71 2.03 5.70
N ILE A 107 0.13 1.40 4.69
CA ILE A 107 -1.07 0.57 4.82
C ILE A 107 -0.67 -0.88 4.63
N TYR A 108 -0.90 -1.70 5.65
CA TYR A 108 -0.79 -3.15 5.55
C TYR A 108 -2.18 -3.75 5.38
N ALA A 109 -2.37 -4.62 4.39
CA ALA A 109 -3.60 -5.35 4.17
C ALA A 109 -3.31 -6.86 4.21
N SER A 110 -3.78 -7.56 5.25
CA SER A 110 -3.47 -8.98 5.46
C SER A 110 -4.00 -9.89 4.34
N GLN A 111 -5.07 -9.48 3.66
CA GLN A 111 -5.62 -10.17 2.48
C GLN A 111 -5.06 -9.62 1.16
N GLY A 112 -4.12 -8.65 1.24
CA GLY A 112 -3.48 -8.02 0.10
C GLY A 112 -4.29 -6.87 -0.49
N TYR A 113 -4.00 -6.55 -1.74
CA TYR A 113 -4.50 -5.38 -2.44
C TYR A 113 -5.24 -5.80 -3.71
N SER A 114 -6.26 -5.05 -4.09
CA SER A 114 -6.98 -5.21 -5.35
C SER A 114 -6.62 -4.09 -6.31
N VAL A 115 -6.48 -4.41 -7.60
CA VAL A 115 -6.40 -3.40 -8.66
C VAL A 115 -7.80 -3.00 -9.08
N THR A 116 -8.06 -1.72 -9.19
CA THR A 116 -9.35 -1.20 -9.64
C THR A 116 -9.17 -0.07 -10.65
N ASP A 117 -10.15 0.06 -11.54
CA ASP A 117 -10.22 1.18 -12.47
C ASP A 117 -10.99 2.36 -11.88
N MET A 118 -11.78 2.13 -10.85
CA MET A 118 -12.69 3.11 -10.29
C MET A 118 -12.52 3.22 -8.79
N GLY A 119 -12.34 4.44 -8.33
CA GLY A 119 -12.49 4.92 -6.96
C GLY A 119 -12.01 3.99 -5.84
N GLY A 120 -11.32 4.53 -4.93
CA GLY A 120 -10.85 3.87 -3.72
C GLY A 120 -10.41 4.93 -2.74
N MET A 121 -9.70 4.50 -1.70
CA MET A 121 -9.08 5.42 -0.76
C MET A 121 -8.14 6.38 -1.52
N LYS A 122 -8.35 7.68 -1.36
CA LYS A 122 -7.48 8.68 -1.98
C LYS A 122 -6.11 8.63 -1.32
N ALA A 123 -5.05 8.58 -2.12
CA ALA A 123 -3.69 8.66 -1.64
C ALA A 123 -3.21 10.11 -1.65
N TYR A 124 -2.48 10.49 -0.62
CA TYR A 124 -1.75 11.74 -0.60
C TYR A 124 -0.40 11.55 -1.32
N GLN A 125 -0.16 12.35 -2.34
CA GLN A 125 1.13 12.46 -3.01
C GLN A 125 1.45 13.96 -3.18
N GLY A 126 2.06 14.56 -2.16
CA GLY A 126 2.25 16.00 -2.12
C GLY A 126 0.88 16.72 -2.23
N ASN A 127 0.82 17.83 -2.94
CA ASN A 127 -0.42 18.61 -3.12
C ASN A 127 -1.46 17.95 -4.06
N THR A 128 -1.25 16.70 -4.49
CA THR A 128 -2.12 16.05 -5.48
C THR A 128 -2.84 14.85 -4.87
N VAL A 129 -4.16 14.91 -4.85
CA VAL A 129 -5.02 13.77 -4.52
C VAL A 129 -5.14 12.89 -5.76
N ALA A 130 -4.37 11.81 -5.82
CA ALA A 130 -4.44 10.87 -6.93
C ALA A 130 -5.52 9.82 -6.70
N ALA A 131 -6.33 9.55 -7.71
CA ALA A 131 -7.24 8.41 -7.70
C ALA A 131 -6.44 7.10 -7.65
N MET A 132 -6.87 6.17 -6.78
CA MET A 132 -6.15 4.93 -6.57
C MET A 132 -6.58 3.86 -7.55
N PHE A 133 -5.58 3.15 -8.09
CA PHE A 133 -5.82 1.86 -8.73
C PHE A 133 -5.59 0.67 -7.76
N LEU A 134 -4.97 0.91 -6.61
CA LEU A 134 -4.68 -0.11 -5.62
C LEU A 134 -5.58 0.09 -4.40
N ILE A 135 -6.42 -0.88 -4.10
CA ILE A 135 -7.31 -0.86 -2.94
C ILE A 135 -6.85 -1.91 -1.94
N PRO A 136 -6.51 -1.53 -0.70
CA PRO A 136 -6.26 -2.50 0.35
C PRO A 136 -7.53 -3.25 0.71
N SER A 137 -7.40 -4.53 1.04
CA SER A 137 -8.51 -5.33 1.56
C SER A 137 -9.01 -4.73 2.88
N LYS A 138 -10.33 -4.59 3.02
CA LYS A 138 -10.97 -4.07 4.24
C LYS A 138 -10.81 -5.01 5.44
N THR A 139 -10.54 -6.29 5.20
CA THR A 139 -10.32 -7.27 6.26
C THR A 139 -8.90 -7.18 6.76
N ALA A 140 -8.71 -6.79 8.02
CA ALA A 140 -7.41 -6.58 8.67
C ALA A 140 -6.49 -5.68 7.81
N CYS A 141 -6.87 -4.41 7.75
CA CYS A 141 -6.14 -3.34 7.06
C CYS A 141 -5.73 -2.30 8.11
N ASP A 142 -4.44 -2.22 8.38
CA ASP A 142 -3.90 -1.38 9.44
C ASP A 142 -2.97 -0.28 8.91
N PHE A 143 -3.02 0.89 9.55
CA PHE A 143 -2.02 1.93 9.39
C PHE A 143 -0.80 1.65 10.26
N TYR A 144 0.38 1.82 9.65
CA TYR A 144 1.66 1.85 10.35
C TYR A 144 2.36 3.18 10.07
N ILE A 145 2.98 3.74 11.09
CA ILE A 145 3.82 4.93 11.00
C ILE A 145 5.27 4.56 11.26
N LYS A 146 6.17 5.04 10.43
CA LYS A 146 7.60 4.98 10.69
C LYS A 146 8.06 6.32 11.26
N GLN A 147 8.48 6.30 12.50
CA GLN A 147 9.03 7.47 13.19
C GLN A 147 10.43 7.82 12.67
N PRO A 148 10.92 9.06 12.87
CA PRO A 148 12.26 9.46 12.45
C PRO A 148 13.40 8.59 13.01
N ASN A 149 13.20 8.00 14.20
CA ASN A 149 14.15 7.05 14.82
C ASN A 149 14.09 5.63 14.20
N GLY A 150 13.30 5.44 13.14
CA GLY A 150 13.11 4.15 12.47
C GLY A 150 12.08 3.21 13.12
N LYS A 151 11.56 3.55 14.31
CA LYS A 151 10.55 2.72 14.99
C LYS A 151 9.24 2.69 14.20
N LEU A 152 8.69 1.50 14.03
CA LEU A 152 7.39 1.27 13.40
C LEU A 152 6.30 1.17 14.48
N VAL A 153 5.26 1.99 14.36
CA VAL A 153 4.11 2.04 15.27
C VAL A 153 2.84 1.66 14.51
N CYS A 154 2.08 0.70 15.03
CA CYS A 154 0.77 0.34 14.48
C CYS A 154 -0.30 1.27 15.05
N LEU A 155 -0.98 2.01 14.18
CA LEU A 155 -2.11 2.88 14.55
C LEU A 155 -3.47 2.17 14.47
N GLY A 156 -3.47 0.87 14.13
CA GLY A 156 -4.65 0.03 14.01
C GLY A 156 -5.45 0.22 12.73
N ASP A 157 -6.67 -0.31 12.73
CA ASP A 157 -7.51 -0.50 11.54
C ASP A 157 -7.77 0.81 10.77
N ALA A 158 -7.36 0.82 9.50
CA ALA A 158 -7.45 1.97 8.60
C ALA A 158 -8.90 2.39 8.26
N TYR A 159 -9.85 1.47 8.38
CA TYR A 159 -11.27 1.71 8.07
C TYR A 159 -12.12 2.03 9.31
N LYS A 160 -11.55 2.01 10.50
CA LYS A 160 -12.24 2.47 11.70
C LYS A 160 -12.53 3.97 11.64
N LYS A 161 -13.60 4.37 12.31
CA LYS A 161 -13.86 5.78 12.57
C LYS A 161 -12.67 6.40 13.32
N CYS A 162 -12.39 7.65 13.00
CA CYS A 162 -11.40 8.41 13.73
C CYS A 162 -11.92 8.69 15.15
N ASP A 163 -11.11 8.41 16.14
CA ASP A 163 -11.37 8.71 17.53
C ASP A 163 -10.22 9.54 18.14
N LYS A 164 -10.45 10.09 19.33
CA LYS A 164 -9.46 10.92 20.01
C LYS A 164 -8.16 10.17 20.33
N SER A 165 -8.24 8.87 20.57
CA SER A 165 -7.06 8.05 20.87
C SER A 165 -6.14 7.96 19.64
N PHE A 166 -6.73 7.72 18.45
CA PHE A 166 -5.98 7.71 17.20
C PHE A 166 -5.29 9.05 16.93
N ILE A 167 -6.00 10.18 17.13
CA ILE A 167 -5.43 11.52 16.90
C ILE A 167 -4.26 11.76 17.84
N ARG A 168 -4.40 11.43 19.14
CA ARG A 168 -3.33 11.57 20.13
C ARG A 168 -2.09 10.79 19.76
N GLU A 169 -2.28 9.51 19.42
CA GLU A 169 -1.16 8.63 19.05
C GLU A 169 -0.46 9.12 17.79
N LEU A 170 -1.23 9.55 16.76
CA LEU A 170 -0.70 10.13 15.53
C LEU A 170 0.12 11.40 15.83
N CYS A 171 -0.43 12.35 16.61
CA CYS A 171 0.25 13.59 17.00
C CYS A 171 1.54 13.29 17.77
N HIS A 172 1.49 12.35 18.70
CA HIS A 172 2.68 11.92 19.46
C HIS A 172 3.75 11.33 18.52
N CYS A 173 3.37 10.48 17.56
CA CYS A 173 4.30 9.87 16.61
C CYS A 173 5.05 10.90 15.76
N VAL A 174 4.42 12.03 15.43
CA VAL A 174 4.98 13.06 14.54
C VAL A 174 5.49 14.31 15.29
N GLY A 175 5.40 14.31 16.63
CA GLY A 175 5.88 15.43 17.46
C GLY A 175 5.04 16.69 17.32
N LEU A 176 3.73 16.58 17.08
CA LEU A 176 2.83 17.72 17.11
C LEU A 176 2.53 18.16 18.55
N THR A 177 2.33 19.46 18.75
CA THR A 177 2.00 20.04 20.06
C THR A 177 0.57 19.71 20.48
N GLN A 178 0.28 19.82 21.78
CA GLN A 178 -1.05 19.62 22.33
C GLN A 178 -2.09 20.58 21.72
N GLU A 179 -1.68 21.78 21.31
CA GLU A 179 -2.56 22.73 20.62
C GLU A 179 -3.04 22.15 19.26
N TRP A 180 -2.13 21.57 18.48
CA TRP A 180 -2.49 20.91 17.22
C TRP A 180 -3.36 19.67 17.44
N GLU A 181 -3.07 18.88 18.46
CA GLU A 181 -3.91 17.74 18.86
C GLU A 181 -5.36 18.21 19.11
N GLN A 182 -5.54 19.25 19.91
CA GLN A 182 -6.86 19.79 20.23
C GLN A 182 -7.58 20.29 18.97
N ARG A 183 -6.90 21.03 18.11
CA ARG A 183 -7.46 21.51 16.82
C ARG A 183 -7.91 20.34 15.92
N LEU A 184 -7.11 19.28 15.81
CA LEU A 184 -7.47 18.11 15.02
C LEU A 184 -8.69 17.35 15.60
N ILE A 185 -8.82 17.30 16.93
CA ILE A 185 -9.99 16.74 17.61
C ILE A 185 -11.26 17.55 17.30
N GLU A 186 -11.14 18.86 17.24
CA GLU A 186 -12.25 19.79 16.97
C GLU A 186 -12.77 19.71 15.54
N LEU A 187 -11.94 19.25 14.57
CA LEU A 187 -12.36 19.07 13.18
C LEU A 187 -13.45 18.00 13.02
N LYS A 188 -13.62 17.10 14.00
CA LYS A 188 -14.61 15.98 13.98
C LYS A 188 -14.58 15.14 12.70
N GLU A 189 -13.41 14.99 12.12
CA GLU A 189 -13.23 14.15 10.94
C GLU A 189 -13.66 12.70 11.22
N SER A 190 -14.42 12.13 10.30
CA SER A 190 -15.03 10.81 10.50
C SER A 190 -14.08 9.65 10.18
N ASN A 191 -13.05 9.88 9.38
CA ASN A 191 -12.12 8.81 8.97
C ASN A 191 -10.66 9.15 9.26
N ARG A 192 -9.87 8.10 9.51
CA ARG A 192 -8.46 8.20 9.89
C ARG A 192 -7.58 8.74 8.77
N SER A 193 -7.90 8.42 7.52
CA SER A 193 -7.11 8.89 6.37
C SER A 193 -7.20 10.41 6.19
N SER A 194 -8.37 11.02 6.45
CA SER A 194 -8.52 12.49 6.42
C SER A 194 -7.66 13.16 7.47
N ILE A 195 -7.61 12.63 8.69
CA ILE A 195 -6.75 13.18 9.75
C ILE A 195 -5.27 13.04 9.39
N ILE A 196 -4.83 11.91 8.83
CA ILE A 196 -3.45 11.75 8.35
C ILE A 196 -3.12 12.83 7.31
N GLN A 197 -4.02 13.09 6.36
CA GLN A 197 -3.83 14.14 5.36
C GLN A 197 -3.71 15.53 6.01
N ARG A 198 -4.56 15.86 6.98
CA ARG A 198 -4.46 17.12 7.73
C ARG A 198 -3.13 17.27 8.47
N VAL A 199 -2.64 16.19 9.07
CA VAL A 199 -1.32 16.19 9.71
C VAL A 199 -0.21 16.51 8.71
N VAL A 200 -0.25 15.91 7.51
CA VAL A 200 0.73 16.21 6.46
C VAL A 200 0.65 17.67 6.02
N GLU A 201 -0.55 18.21 5.80
CA GLU A 201 -0.75 19.64 5.48
C GLU A 201 -0.17 20.57 6.56
N ILE A 202 -0.30 20.20 7.84
CA ILE A 202 0.29 20.96 8.95
C ILE A 202 1.82 20.90 8.90
N LEU A 203 2.39 19.75 8.59
CA LEU A 203 3.83 19.56 8.49
C LEU A 203 4.41 20.33 7.30
N ASP A 204 3.73 20.34 6.15
CA ASP A 204 4.12 21.11 4.96
C ASP A 204 4.14 22.63 5.25
N ASN A 205 3.16 23.12 6.03
CA ASN A 205 3.04 24.56 6.36
C ASN A 205 3.99 25.03 7.49
N LYS A 206 4.71 24.10 8.14
CA LYS A 206 5.71 24.45 9.18
C LYS A 206 7.11 24.62 8.61
N GLN A 207 7.31 24.34 7.33
CA GLN A 207 8.58 24.57 6.60
C GLN A 207 8.59 25.96 6.00
#